data_f9f9b96230cfb75b09c3db6d94911bd2
#
_entry.id   f9f9b96230cfb75b09c3db6d94911bd2
#
_cell.length_a   1.000
_cell.length_b   1.000
_cell.length_c   1.000
_cell.angle_alpha   90.00
_cell.angle_beta   90.00
_cell.angle_gamma   90.00
#
_symmetry.space_group_name_H-M   'P 1'
#
loop_
_entity.id
_entity.type
_entity.pdbx_description
1 polymer ?
#
loop_
_entity_poly.entity_id
_entity_poly.type
_entity_poly.pdbx_seq_one_letter_code
_entity_poly.pdbx_strand_id
1 'polypeptide(L)'
;ILNHAEDCGVDVCYEIHPGEDLHDGITYEMFLERTGNHARANMLYDPSHYVLQCLDYIDNIDIYKDRIKMFHVKDAEFNPTGRQGVYSGYQSWTERAGRFRSLGDGQVDFGAVFSKMAANDFDGWAVVEWECCLKHPEDGAREGAQFVTDHIIRVTDKAFDDFADGGTDEAANRKMLGID
;
A
#
# COMPACT_ATOMS: atom_id res chain seq x y z
N ILE A 1 -8.80 -20.28 13.88
CA ILE A 1 -7.86 -19.14 14.03
C ILE A 1 -8.67 -17.87 14.22
N LEU A 2 -9.51 -17.43 13.28
CA LEU A 2 -10.20 -16.13 13.31
C LEU A 2 -11.07 -15.91 14.56
N ASN A 3 -11.89 -16.89 14.95
CA ASN A 3 -12.70 -16.80 16.17
C ASN A 3 -11.83 -16.64 17.43
N HIS A 4 -10.69 -17.34 17.48
CA HIS A 4 -9.77 -17.20 18.59
C HIS A 4 -9.07 -15.83 18.60
N ALA A 5 -8.73 -15.30 17.43
CA ALA A 5 -8.21 -13.95 17.30
C ALA A 5 -9.22 -12.90 17.79
N GLU A 6 -10.51 -13.10 17.49
CA GLU A 6 -11.58 -12.25 18.01
C GLU A 6 -11.71 -12.33 19.53
N ASP A 7 -11.68 -13.52 20.10
CA ASP A 7 -11.70 -13.72 21.56
C ASP A 7 -10.51 -13.03 22.25
N CYS A 8 -9.36 -12.95 21.57
CA CYS A 8 -8.15 -12.28 22.06
C CYS A 8 -8.09 -10.78 21.71
N GLY A 9 -8.99 -10.26 20.90
CA GLY A 9 -8.98 -8.86 20.47
C GLY A 9 -7.84 -8.51 19.53
N VAL A 10 -7.34 -9.46 18.72
CA VAL A 10 -6.24 -9.29 17.77
C VAL A 10 -6.70 -9.47 16.33
N ASP A 11 -6.06 -8.77 15.41
CA ASP A 11 -6.28 -8.94 13.97
C ASP A 11 -5.34 -10.00 13.40
N VAL A 12 -5.81 -10.73 12.38
CA VAL A 12 -4.99 -11.61 11.55
C VAL A 12 -4.88 -10.97 10.19
N CYS A 13 -3.67 -10.56 9.83
CA CYS A 13 -3.41 -9.91 8.56
C CYS A 13 -2.78 -10.90 7.59
N TYR A 14 -3.45 -11.13 6.48
CA TYR A 14 -2.98 -12.04 5.43
C TYR A 14 -2.27 -11.23 4.36
N GLU A 15 -1.05 -11.60 4.05
CA GLU A 15 -0.31 -10.99 2.96
C GLU A 15 -0.87 -11.45 1.61
N ILE A 16 -0.99 -10.50 0.70
CA ILE A 16 -1.37 -10.78 -0.70
C ILE A 16 -0.07 -10.99 -1.48
N HIS A 17 0.30 -12.25 -1.67
CA HIS A 17 1.62 -12.64 -2.14
C HIS A 17 1.57 -13.57 -3.36
N PRO A 18 2.31 -13.29 -4.46
CA PRO A 18 2.42 -14.17 -5.61
C PRO A 18 2.93 -15.57 -5.21
N GLY A 19 2.26 -16.60 -5.70
CA GLY A 19 2.61 -17.98 -5.37
C GLY A 19 1.95 -18.54 -4.11
N GLU A 20 1.21 -17.70 -3.38
CA GLU A 20 0.37 -18.10 -2.26
C GLU A 20 -1.11 -18.24 -2.68
N ASP A 21 -1.95 -18.79 -1.80
CA ASP A 21 -3.39 -18.93 -2.06
C ASP A 21 -4.09 -17.57 -2.21
N LEU A 22 -3.62 -16.56 -1.49
CA LEU A 22 -4.08 -15.17 -1.58
C LEU A 22 -3.02 -14.34 -2.32
N HIS A 23 -3.25 -14.09 -3.60
CA HIS A 23 -2.27 -13.44 -4.45
C HIS A 23 -2.76 -12.17 -5.18
N ASP A 24 -4.04 -11.89 -5.08
CA ASP A 24 -4.68 -10.69 -5.63
C ASP A 24 -5.98 -10.35 -4.88
N GLY A 25 -6.64 -9.27 -5.29
CA GLY A 25 -7.90 -8.86 -4.68
C GLY A 25 -9.01 -9.89 -4.83
N ILE A 26 -9.10 -10.56 -5.96
CA ILE A 26 -10.14 -11.56 -6.22
C ILE A 26 -10.00 -12.77 -5.29
N THR A 27 -8.78 -13.27 -5.11
CA THR A 27 -8.53 -14.40 -4.20
C THR A 27 -8.77 -14.01 -2.75
N TYR A 28 -8.45 -12.77 -2.37
CA TYR A 28 -8.78 -12.24 -1.05
C TYR A 28 -10.29 -12.11 -0.82
N GLU A 29 -11.05 -11.61 -1.79
CA GLU A 29 -12.51 -11.54 -1.72
C GLU A 29 -13.16 -12.92 -1.59
N MET A 30 -12.68 -13.92 -2.34
CA MET A 30 -13.11 -15.30 -2.18
C MET A 30 -12.82 -15.85 -0.78
N PHE A 31 -11.70 -15.49 -0.21
CA PHE A 31 -11.36 -15.87 1.17
C PHE A 31 -12.30 -15.19 2.17
N LEU A 32 -12.58 -13.89 2.02
CA LEU A 32 -13.54 -13.18 2.86
C LEU A 32 -14.92 -13.82 2.80
N GLU A 33 -15.41 -14.14 1.60
CA GLU A 33 -16.69 -14.83 1.42
C GLU A 33 -16.73 -16.18 2.17
N ARG A 34 -15.69 -17.00 2.01
CA ARG A 34 -15.60 -18.33 2.64
C ARG A 34 -15.46 -18.27 4.16
N THR A 35 -14.95 -17.18 4.68
CA THR A 35 -14.82 -16.93 6.13
C THR A 35 -16.00 -16.13 6.70
N GLY A 36 -17.06 -15.92 5.93
CA GLY A 36 -18.25 -15.15 6.33
C GLY A 36 -17.95 -13.68 6.60
N ASN A 37 -17.01 -13.09 5.87
CA ASN A 37 -16.53 -11.71 6.07
C ASN A 37 -16.06 -11.44 7.51
N HIS A 38 -15.43 -12.42 8.13
CA HIS A 38 -15.01 -12.34 9.52
C HIS A 38 -14.21 -11.06 9.80
N ALA A 39 -14.56 -10.35 10.89
CA ALA A 39 -13.98 -9.04 11.21
C ALA A 39 -12.45 -9.08 11.42
N ARG A 40 -11.90 -10.24 11.83
CA ARG A 40 -10.47 -10.43 12.07
C ARG A 40 -9.70 -10.96 10.85
N ALA A 41 -10.37 -11.16 9.71
CA ALA A 41 -9.72 -11.53 8.44
C ALA A 41 -9.29 -10.26 7.71
N ASN A 42 -8.13 -9.71 8.08
CA ASN A 42 -7.62 -8.44 7.58
C ASN A 42 -6.47 -8.65 6.58
N MET A 43 -6.06 -7.57 5.94
CA MET A 43 -5.03 -7.57 4.91
C MET A 43 -3.71 -7.03 5.44
N LEU A 44 -2.64 -7.73 5.15
CA LEU A 44 -1.29 -7.18 5.10
C LEU A 44 -1.04 -6.75 3.66
N TYR A 45 -0.92 -5.45 3.45
CA TYR A 45 -0.71 -4.85 2.15
C TYR A 45 0.78 -4.71 1.86
N ASP A 46 1.23 -5.22 0.72
CA ASP A 46 2.61 -5.09 0.24
C ASP A 46 2.64 -4.63 -1.23
N PRO A 47 2.95 -3.35 -1.50
CA PRO A 47 2.94 -2.81 -2.85
C PRO A 47 3.98 -3.44 -3.78
N SER A 48 5.05 -4.01 -3.24
CA SER A 48 6.11 -4.61 -4.05
C SER A 48 5.60 -5.81 -4.86
N HIS A 49 4.72 -6.60 -4.26
CA HIS A 49 4.10 -7.74 -4.93
C HIS A 49 3.13 -7.34 -6.03
N TYR A 50 2.48 -6.18 -5.88
CA TYR A 50 1.60 -5.61 -6.92
C TYR A 50 2.41 -5.08 -8.10
N VAL A 51 3.54 -4.42 -7.85
CA VAL A 51 4.47 -3.99 -8.91
C VAL A 51 4.92 -5.19 -9.74
N LEU A 52 5.32 -6.29 -9.10
CA LEU A 52 5.76 -7.51 -9.81
C LEU A 52 4.62 -8.20 -10.57
N GLN A 53 3.37 -8.02 -10.17
CA GLN A 53 2.18 -8.55 -10.86
C GLN A 53 1.55 -7.56 -11.84
N CYS A 54 2.09 -6.35 -11.98
CA CYS A 54 1.50 -5.27 -12.78
C CYS A 54 0.06 -4.91 -12.36
N LEU A 55 -0.23 -5.00 -11.07
CA LEU A 55 -1.52 -4.59 -10.49
C LEU A 55 -1.45 -3.14 -10.01
N ASP A 56 -2.59 -2.46 -9.99
CA ASP A 56 -2.69 -1.11 -9.43
C ASP A 56 -2.67 -1.19 -7.90
N TYR A 57 -1.52 -0.90 -7.32
CA TYR A 57 -1.34 -0.93 -5.88
C TYR A 57 -1.92 0.30 -5.17
N ILE A 58 -2.12 1.42 -5.86
CA ILE A 58 -2.73 2.62 -5.28
C ILE A 58 -4.24 2.44 -5.13
N ASP A 59 -4.92 1.98 -6.20
CA ASP A 59 -6.36 1.71 -6.14
C ASP A 59 -6.70 0.61 -5.13
N ASN A 60 -5.80 -0.37 -4.95
CA ASN A 60 -5.97 -1.42 -3.94
C ASN A 60 -6.18 -0.87 -2.53
N ILE A 61 -5.48 0.21 -2.16
CA ILE A 61 -5.64 0.85 -0.85
C ILE A 61 -7.06 1.37 -0.67
N ASP A 62 -7.60 2.06 -1.68
CA ASP A 62 -8.96 2.61 -1.61
C ASP A 62 -10.04 1.52 -1.53
N ILE A 63 -9.83 0.40 -2.25
CA ILE A 63 -10.77 -0.73 -2.27
C ILE A 63 -10.81 -1.44 -0.91
N TYR A 64 -9.65 -1.67 -0.29
CA TYR A 64 -9.52 -2.49 0.92
C TYR A 64 -9.15 -1.72 2.18
N LYS A 65 -9.26 -0.39 2.19
CA LYS A 65 -8.86 0.49 3.30
C LYS A 65 -9.35 0.03 4.68
N ASP A 66 -10.57 -0.49 4.77
CA ASP A 66 -11.15 -0.93 6.04
C ASP A 66 -10.54 -2.26 6.54
N ARG A 67 -9.86 -2.97 5.64
CA ARG A 67 -9.23 -4.28 5.88
C ARG A 67 -7.72 -4.22 6.02
N ILE A 68 -7.08 -3.18 5.51
CA ILE A 68 -5.63 -3.02 5.64
C ILE A 68 -5.31 -2.61 7.07
N LYS A 69 -4.65 -3.51 7.83
CA LYS A 69 -4.23 -3.27 9.22
C LYS A 69 -2.71 -3.34 9.37
N MET A 70 -2.03 -3.80 8.36
CA MET A 70 -0.59 -3.89 8.30
C MET A 70 -0.12 -3.57 6.88
N PHE A 71 0.99 -2.85 6.80
CA PHE A 71 1.59 -2.42 5.54
C PHE A 71 3.08 -2.77 5.55
N HIS A 72 3.52 -3.55 4.58
CA HIS A 72 4.94 -3.76 4.32
C HIS A 72 5.49 -2.61 3.49
N VAL A 73 6.44 -1.90 4.07
CA VAL A 73 7.25 -0.93 3.34
C VAL A 73 8.38 -1.72 2.68
N LYS A 74 8.10 -2.18 1.45
CA LYS A 74 8.97 -3.05 0.64
C LYS A 74 8.94 -2.58 -0.79
N ASP A 75 10.10 -2.49 -1.42
CA ASP A 75 10.24 -1.95 -2.77
C ASP A 75 10.59 -3.04 -3.78
N ALA A 76 10.16 -2.85 -5.00
CA ALA A 76 10.44 -3.74 -6.12
C ALA A 76 10.54 -2.95 -7.43
N GLU A 77 11.18 -3.57 -8.41
CA GLU A 77 11.17 -3.09 -9.79
C GLU A 77 10.82 -4.22 -10.75
N PHE A 78 10.09 -3.88 -11.80
CA PHE A 78 9.84 -4.79 -12.91
C PHE A 78 10.17 -4.09 -14.23
N ASN A 79 11.24 -4.55 -14.85
CA ASN A 79 11.76 -4.00 -16.11
C ASN A 79 11.60 -5.06 -17.20
N PRO A 80 10.40 -5.21 -17.80
CA PRO A 80 10.12 -6.25 -18.76
C PRO A 80 10.96 -6.09 -20.02
N THR A 81 11.40 -7.21 -20.57
CA THR A 81 12.11 -7.25 -21.86
C THR A 81 11.36 -8.18 -22.83
N GLY A 82 11.74 -8.19 -24.10
CA GLY A 82 11.20 -9.16 -25.06
C GLY A 82 11.65 -10.62 -24.80
N ARG A 83 12.50 -10.85 -23.79
CA ARG A 83 13.05 -12.16 -23.43
C ARG A 83 12.66 -12.67 -22.04
N GLN A 84 12.36 -11.76 -21.12
CA GLN A 84 12.19 -12.06 -19.70
C GLN A 84 10.92 -11.42 -19.17
N GLY A 85 10.20 -12.15 -18.35
CA GLY A 85 9.12 -11.66 -17.51
C GLY A 85 9.49 -11.84 -16.04
N VAL A 86 8.57 -11.49 -15.16
CA VAL A 86 8.76 -11.57 -13.69
C VAL A 86 9.10 -12.98 -13.20
N TYR A 87 8.59 -14.02 -13.86
CA TYR A 87 8.78 -15.42 -13.48
C TYR A 87 10.05 -16.08 -14.04
N SER A 88 11.04 -15.34 -14.50
CA SER A 88 12.32 -15.85 -15.04
C SER A 88 13.19 -16.47 -13.95
N GLY A 89 12.77 -17.61 -13.40
CA GLY A 89 13.22 -18.20 -12.14
C GLY A 89 14.62 -18.83 -12.11
N TYR A 90 15.27 -19.05 -13.27
CA TYR A 90 16.58 -19.73 -13.35
C TYR A 90 17.78 -18.80 -13.40
N GLN A 91 17.54 -17.49 -13.26
CA GLN A 91 18.59 -16.47 -13.23
C GLN A 91 18.91 -16.06 -11.80
N SER A 92 20.10 -15.49 -11.60
CA SER A 92 20.40 -14.80 -10.33
C SER A 92 19.42 -13.64 -10.12
N TRP A 93 19.16 -13.30 -8.88
CA TRP A 93 18.26 -12.17 -8.57
C TRP A 93 18.70 -10.87 -9.22
N THR A 94 19.99 -10.64 -9.35
CA THR A 94 20.55 -9.44 -9.97
C THR A 94 20.27 -9.32 -11.48
N GLU A 95 19.93 -10.43 -12.14
CA GLU A 95 19.69 -10.49 -13.58
C GLU A 95 18.21 -10.60 -13.96
N ARG A 96 17.32 -10.73 -12.96
CA ARG A 96 15.89 -10.84 -13.21
C ARG A 96 15.29 -9.51 -13.65
N ALA A 97 14.31 -9.57 -14.55
CA ALA A 97 13.52 -8.42 -14.95
C ALA A 97 12.67 -7.88 -13.78
N GLY A 98 12.10 -8.78 -12.97
CA GLY A 98 11.38 -8.46 -11.74
C GLY A 98 12.20 -8.85 -10.51
N ARG A 99 12.42 -7.91 -9.60
CA ARG A 99 13.25 -8.13 -8.40
C ARG A 99 12.93 -7.12 -7.30
N PHE A 100 13.22 -7.51 -6.06
CA PHE A 100 13.10 -6.61 -4.93
C PHE A 100 14.28 -5.65 -4.84
N ARG A 101 14.00 -4.46 -4.33
CA ARG A 101 14.98 -3.38 -4.20
C ARG A 101 14.96 -2.80 -2.80
N SER A 102 16.06 -2.16 -2.42
CA SER A 102 16.08 -1.33 -1.23
C SER A 102 15.11 -0.15 -1.40
N LEU A 103 14.54 0.32 -0.30
CA LEU A 103 13.51 1.37 -0.30
C LEU A 103 13.97 2.62 -1.04
N GLY A 104 13.19 3.06 -2.01
CA GLY A 104 13.48 4.18 -2.87
C GLY A 104 14.36 3.88 -4.10
N ASP A 105 14.89 2.66 -4.21
CA ASP A 105 15.68 2.22 -5.36
C ASP A 105 14.84 1.46 -6.41
N GLY A 106 13.55 1.19 -6.10
CA GLY A 106 12.62 0.47 -6.96
C GLY A 106 11.62 1.37 -7.68
N GLN A 107 10.42 0.87 -7.88
CA GLN A 107 9.36 1.53 -8.66
C GLN A 107 8.09 1.81 -7.85
N VAL A 108 8.05 1.49 -6.56
CA VAL A 108 6.91 1.82 -5.70
C VAL A 108 6.91 3.33 -5.44
N ASP A 109 5.81 4.00 -5.77
CA ASP A 109 5.59 5.41 -5.41
C ASP A 109 5.15 5.50 -3.94
N PHE A 110 6.09 5.48 -3.03
CA PHE A 110 5.81 5.58 -1.60
C PHE A 110 5.20 6.92 -1.20
N GLY A 111 5.47 7.99 -1.94
CA GLY A 111 4.81 9.27 -1.74
C GLY A 111 3.30 9.15 -1.92
N ALA A 112 2.87 8.50 -3.02
CA ALA A 112 1.47 8.21 -3.27
C ALA A 112 0.88 7.23 -2.25
N VAL A 113 1.60 6.14 -1.92
CA VAL A 113 1.15 5.14 -0.93
C VAL A 113 0.90 5.77 0.43
N PHE A 114 1.88 6.49 1.00
CA PHE A 114 1.74 7.14 2.31
C PHE A 114 0.65 8.22 2.29
N SER A 115 0.49 8.95 1.18
CA SER A 115 -0.60 9.92 1.02
C SER A 115 -1.98 9.25 1.04
N LYS A 116 -2.14 8.11 0.36
CA LYS A 116 -3.38 7.33 0.37
C LYS A 116 -3.67 6.74 1.74
N MET A 117 -2.66 6.19 2.41
CA MET A 117 -2.80 5.68 3.77
C MET A 117 -3.25 6.78 4.74
N ALA A 118 -2.63 7.96 4.67
CA ALA A 118 -3.02 9.12 5.48
C ALA A 118 -4.45 9.61 5.16
N ALA A 119 -4.84 9.67 3.88
CA ALA A 119 -6.17 10.09 3.46
C ALA A 119 -7.29 9.10 3.87
N ASN A 120 -6.94 7.85 4.11
CA ASN A 120 -7.85 6.80 4.58
C ASN A 120 -7.71 6.51 6.09
N ASP A 121 -7.13 7.42 6.86
CA ASP A 121 -6.97 7.33 8.32
C ASP A 121 -6.31 6.01 8.78
N PHE A 122 -5.33 5.52 8.02
CA PHE A 122 -4.62 4.29 8.37
C PHE A 122 -3.91 4.45 9.73
N ASP A 123 -4.26 3.61 10.69
CA ASP A 123 -3.72 3.59 12.06
C ASP A 123 -2.97 2.29 12.40
N GLY A 124 -2.69 1.47 11.38
CA GLY A 124 -2.01 0.18 11.52
C GLY A 124 -0.49 0.29 11.58
N TRP A 125 0.19 -0.83 11.29
CA TRP A 125 1.64 -0.95 11.35
C TRP A 125 2.27 -0.78 9.96
N ALA A 126 3.19 0.16 9.82
CA ALA A 126 4.12 0.26 8.69
C ALA A 126 5.43 -0.46 9.06
N VAL A 127 5.67 -1.59 8.44
CA VAL A 127 6.79 -2.49 8.75
C VAL A 127 7.76 -2.53 7.60
N VAL A 128 9.03 -2.21 7.85
CA VAL A 128 10.07 -2.39 6.85
C VAL A 128 10.31 -3.87 6.65
N GLU A 129 9.92 -4.38 5.50
CA GLU A 129 10.34 -5.69 5.02
C GLU A 129 11.42 -5.48 3.96
N TRP A 130 12.66 -5.76 4.34
CA TRP A 130 13.77 -5.45 3.45
C TRP A 130 14.25 -6.69 2.71
N GLU A 131 14.12 -6.65 1.40
CA GLU A 131 14.74 -7.57 0.47
C GLU A 131 15.44 -6.77 -0.64
N CYS A 132 16.68 -7.06 -0.91
CA CYS A 132 17.39 -6.45 -2.03
C CYS A 132 18.50 -7.35 -2.53
N CYS A 133 18.58 -7.51 -3.83
CA CYS A 133 19.62 -8.31 -4.46
C CYS A 133 20.96 -7.57 -4.67
N LEU A 134 21.03 -6.28 -4.37
CA LEU A 134 22.18 -5.42 -4.70
C LEU A 134 22.81 -4.76 -3.48
N LYS A 135 22.00 -4.15 -2.62
CA LYS A 135 22.48 -3.34 -1.47
C LYS A 135 22.85 -4.24 -0.29
N HIS A 136 23.86 -3.84 0.47
CA HIS A 136 24.23 -4.53 1.71
C HIS A 136 23.09 -4.43 2.75
N PRO A 137 22.75 -5.54 3.45
CA PRO A 137 21.59 -5.57 4.36
C PRO A 137 21.68 -4.58 5.52
N GLU A 138 22.87 -4.34 6.09
CA GLU A 138 23.03 -3.37 7.17
C GLU A 138 22.74 -1.93 6.71
N ASP A 139 23.11 -1.59 5.49
CA ASP A 139 22.85 -0.28 4.91
C ASP A 139 21.36 -0.14 4.60
N GLY A 140 20.77 -1.15 3.97
CA GLY A 140 19.34 -1.16 3.65
C GLY A 140 18.44 -1.08 4.89
N ALA A 141 18.77 -1.79 5.95
CA ALA A 141 18.01 -1.74 7.21
C ALA A 141 18.10 -0.36 7.89
N ARG A 142 19.29 0.25 7.90
CA ARG A 142 19.49 1.58 8.46
C ARG A 142 18.74 2.66 7.68
N GLU A 143 18.85 2.62 6.35
CA GLU A 143 18.17 3.54 5.44
C GLU A 143 16.65 3.36 5.50
N GLY A 144 16.16 2.13 5.65
CA GLY A 144 14.75 1.81 5.70
C GLY A 144 14.00 2.48 6.85
N ALA A 145 14.57 2.51 8.04
CA ALA A 145 13.97 3.19 9.18
C ALA A 145 13.84 4.70 8.95
N GLN A 146 14.89 5.31 8.39
CA GLN A 146 14.87 6.74 8.03
C GLN A 146 13.88 7.00 6.92
N PHE A 147 13.83 6.14 5.90
CA PHE A 147 12.90 6.25 4.78
C PHE A 147 11.44 6.30 5.25
N VAL A 148 11.03 5.39 6.14
CA VAL A 148 9.67 5.41 6.70
C VAL A 148 9.39 6.72 7.43
N THR A 149 10.35 7.16 8.27
CA THR A 149 10.23 8.41 9.03
C THR A 149 10.02 9.61 8.10
N ASP A 150 10.72 9.65 6.99
CA ASP A 150 10.66 10.76 6.02
C ASP A 150 9.35 10.77 5.19
N HIS A 151 8.66 9.63 5.10
CA HIS A 151 7.42 9.49 4.34
C HIS A 151 6.15 9.59 5.20
N ILE A 152 6.24 9.44 6.52
CA ILE A 152 5.09 9.56 7.42
C ILE A 152 4.50 10.97 7.32
N ILE A 153 3.22 11.04 6.98
CA ILE A 153 2.48 12.30 6.90
C ILE A 153 1.84 12.61 8.26
N ARG A 154 2.18 13.76 8.80
CA ARG A 154 1.45 14.30 9.96
C ARG A 154 0.20 14.96 9.47
N VAL A 155 -0.93 14.28 9.63
CA VAL A 155 -2.25 14.80 9.24
C VAL A 155 -2.57 16.05 10.06
N THR A 156 -3.12 17.06 9.39
CA THR A 156 -3.60 18.29 10.04
C THR A 156 -5.10 18.22 10.21
N ASP A 157 -5.59 18.73 11.33
CA ASP A 157 -7.02 18.92 11.62
C ASP A 157 -7.55 20.29 11.12
N LYS A 158 -6.67 21.08 10.47
CA LYS A 158 -7.04 22.35 9.84
C LYS A 158 -7.17 22.20 8.33
N ALA A 159 -8.34 22.49 7.78
CA ALA A 159 -8.50 22.69 6.35
C ALA A 159 -7.59 23.85 5.89
N PHE A 160 -6.81 23.62 4.85
CA PHE A 160 -5.97 24.66 4.23
C PHE A 160 -6.80 25.63 3.39
N ASP A 161 -8.00 25.23 3.01
CA ASP A 161 -8.84 25.93 2.06
C ASP A 161 -9.89 26.78 2.79
N ASP A 162 -9.65 28.09 2.85
CA ASP A 162 -10.62 29.07 3.36
C ASP A 162 -11.95 29.03 2.59
N PHE A 163 -12.01 28.43 1.41
CA PHE A 163 -13.22 28.22 0.61
C PHE A 163 -14.06 27.03 1.11
N ALA A 164 -13.45 26.03 1.75
CA ALA A 164 -14.18 24.86 2.25
C ALA A 164 -15.08 25.18 3.45
N ASP A 165 -14.68 26.12 4.28
CA ASP A 165 -15.44 26.53 5.49
C ASP A 165 -16.51 27.62 5.20
N GLY A 166 -16.46 28.24 4.03
CA GLY A 166 -17.27 29.40 3.69
C GLY A 166 -18.70 29.09 3.27
N GLY A 167 -19.07 27.87 3.00
CA GLY A 167 -20.33 27.52 2.35
C GLY A 167 -20.51 28.23 0.99
N THR A 168 -21.48 27.82 0.20
CA THR A 168 -21.85 28.54 -1.02
C THR A 168 -22.79 29.69 -0.67
N ASP A 169 -22.29 30.92 -0.69
CA ASP A 169 -23.16 32.10 -0.70
C ASP A 169 -23.67 32.34 -2.14
N GLU A 170 -24.81 31.73 -2.44
CA GLU A 170 -25.41 31.81 -3.78
C GLU A 170 -25.71 33.24 -4.19
N ALA A 171 -26.14 34.10 -3.25
CA ALA A 171 -26.44 35.52 -3.54
C ALA A 171 -25.19 36.31 -3.87
N ALA A 172 -24.07 36.10 -3.13
CA ALA A 172 -22.79 36.71 -3.43
C ALA A 172 -22.23 36.23 -4.78
N ASN A 173 -22.35 34.91 -5.07
CA ASN A 173 -21.90 34.32 -6.33
C ASN A 173 -22.69 34.85 -7.53
N ARG A 174 -24.02 34.96 -7.43
CA ARG A 174 -24.87 35.54 -8.48
C ARG A 174 -24.52 36.99 -8.76
N LYS A 175 -24.34 37.80 -7.70
CA LYS A 175 -23.92 39.19 -7.82
C LYS A 175 -22.53 39.32 -8.48
N MET A 176 -21.60 38.49 -8.09
CA MET A 176 -20.23 38.46 -8.69
C MET A 176 -20.27 38.10 -10.18
N LEU A 177 -21.15 37.18 -10.56
CA LEU A 177 -21.35 36.75 -11.93
C LEU A 177 -22.25 37.67 -12.77
N GLY A 178 -22.88 38.67 -12.16
CA GLY A 178 -23.80 39.63 -12.84
C GLY A 178 -25.06 38.96 -13.39
N ILE A 179 -25.58 37.94 -12.69
CA ILE A 179 -26.78 37.17 -13.08
C ILE A 179 -27.93 37.32 -12.09
N ASP A 180 -28.07 38.49 -11.50
CA ASP A 180 -29.19 38.86 -10.65
C ASP A 180 -30.49 39.11 -11.47
#